data_5e99ed6030bb65bad569f76876bdab31
#
_entry.id   5e99ed6030bb65bad569f76876bdab31
#
_cell.length_a   1.000
_cell.length_b   1.000
_cell.length_c   1.000
_cell.angle_alpha   90.00
_cell.angle_beta   90.00
_cell.angle_gamma   90.00
#
_symmetry.space_group_name_H-M   'P 1'
#
loop_
_entity.id
_entity.type
_entity.pdbx_description
1 polymer ?
#
loop_
_entity_poly.entity_id
_entity_poly.type
_entity_poly.pdbx_seq_one_letter_code
_entity_poly.pdbx_strand_id
1 'polypeptide(L)'
;YANEDLGIFEGAFNYFAYGIYRPSQTSIMDDNMGEFNAPSREAIYYRIHKLAYGPDWEYDYEKFVEYDAVNRAAASAGGPQKRRANYVEKQYEPLHPPVVVGKTWREAVK
;
A
#
# COMPACT_ATOMS: atom_id res chain seq x y z
N TYR A 1 1.51 1.33 -17.59
CA TYR A 1 1.83 2.27 -16.49
C TYR A 1 2.46 3.58 -16.99
N ALA A 2 1.96 4.11 -18.11
CA ALA A 2 2.44 5.38 -18.62
C ALA A 2 2.32 6.47 -17.53
N ASN A 3 3.37 7.27 -17.35
CA ASN A 3 3.47 8.38 -16.41
C ASN A 3 3.63 8.01 -14.92
N GLU A 4 4.13 6.83 -14.61
CA GLU A 4 4.50 6.49 -13.26
C GLU A 4 6.00 6.27 -13.11
N ASP A 5 6.56 6.75 -12.00
CA ASP A 5 7.95 6.52 -11.62
C ASP A 5 8.12 5.09 -11.10
N LEU A 6 8.02 4.14 -12.02
CA LEU A 6 8.31 2.75 -11.73
C LEU A 6 9.76 2.43 -12.07
N GLY A 7 10.39 1.67 -11.22
CA GLY A 7 11.78 1.28 -11.36
C GLY A 7 12.15 0.20 -10.38
N ILE A 8 13.45 0.00 -10.24
CA ILE A 8 14.01 -0.91 -9.25
C ILE A 8 14.74 -0.07 -8.22
N PHE A 9 14.13 0.07 -7.06
CA PHE A 9 14.69 0.82 -5.93
C PHE A 9 15.13 -0.15 -4.85
N GLU A 10 16.38 -0.05 -4.43
CA GLU A 10 16.91 -0.89 -3.37
C GLU A 10 16.42 -0.45 -2.00
N GLY A 11 16.12 -1.41 -1.15
CA GLY A 11 15.58 -1.19 0.19
C GLY A 11 14.08 -1.41 0.27
N ALA A 12 13.64 -2.14 1.28
CA ALA A 12 12.22 -2.43 1.49
C ALA A 12 11.92 -2.79 2.96
N PHE A 13 10.64 -2.84 3.30
CA PHE A 13 10.10 -3.21 4.61
C PHE A 13 10.62 -2.37 5.78
N ASN A 14 11.15 -1.18 5.55
CA ASN A 14 11.74 -0.29 6.55
C ASN A 14 12.93 -0.88 7.37
N TYR A 15 13.31 -2.11 7.09
CA TYR A 15 14.37 -2.83 7.81
C TYR A 15 15.58 -3.19 6.95
N PHE A 16 15.37 -3.34 5.65
CA PHE A 16 16.39 -3.83 4.73
C PHE A 16 16.81 -2.72 3.77
N ALA A 17 17.98 -2.15 4.02
CA ALA A 17 18.55 -1.15 3.13
C ALA A 17 19.11 -1.75 1.83
N TYR A 18 19.52 -3.02 1.89
CA TYR A 18 20.18 -3.73 0.78
C TYR A 18 19.59 -5.11 0.53
N GLY A 19 19.68 -5.55 -0.70
CA GLY A 19 19.34 -6.92 -1.11
C GLY A 19 17.84 -7.16 -1.36
N ILE A 20 16.98 -6.20 -1.08
CA ILE A 20 15.54 -6.27 -1.37
C ILE A 20 15.16 -5.05 -2.18
N TYR A 21 14.34 -5.24 -3.21
CA TYR A 21 13.98 -4.20 -4.15
C TYR A 21 12.48 -3.92 -4.16
N ARG A 22 12.12 -2.67 -4.44
CA ARG A 22 10.73 -2.21 -4.55
C ARG A 22 10.49 -1.55 -5.90
N PRO A 23 9.24 -1.57 -6.41
CA PRO A 23 8.93 -1.06 -7.75
C PRO A 23 8.75 0.46 -7.84
N SER A 24 8.63 1.13 -6.71
CA SER A 24 8.45 2.59 -6.64
C SER A 24 9.22 3.16 -5.47
N GLN A 25 9.57 4.43 -5.55
CA GLN A 25 10.28 5.10 -4.46
C GLN A 25 9.44 5.20 -3.21
N THR A 26 8.17 5.56 -3.36
CA THR A 26 7.19 5.67 -2.27
C THR A 26 5.86 5.05 -2.66
N SER A 27 5.07 4.63 -1.67
CA SER A 27 3.69 4.18 -1.84
C SER A 27 2.98 4.29 -0.49
N ILE A 28 1.65 4.17 -0.50
CA ILE A 28 0.85 4.15 0.73
C ILE A 28 1.25 3.01 1.70
N MET A 29 1.90 1.98 1.18
CA MET A 29 2.41 0.87 2.00
C MET A 29 3.64 1.26 2.82
N ASP A 30 4.34 2.31 2.42
CA ASP A 30 5.51 2.85 3.11
C ASP A 30 5.16 4.13 3.89
N ASP A 31 4.37 4.99 3.26
CA ASP A 31 3.93 6.26 3.83
C ASP A 31 2.41 6.38 3.75
N ASN A 32 1.75 6.48 4.88
CA ASN A 32 0.30 6.60 5.00
C ASN A 32 -0.29 7.84 4.30
N MET A 33 0.54 8.77 3.90
CA MET A 33 0.13 9.97 3.14
C MET A 33 0.24 9.78 1.63
N GLY A 34 0.85 8.67 1.20
CA GLY A 34 1.03 8.35 -0.20
C GLY A 34 -0.19 7.72 -0.87
N GLU A 35 -0.04 7.39 -2.12
CA GLU A 35 -1.03 6.67 -2.92
C GLU A 35 -0.54 5.24 -3.21
N PHE A 36 -1.47 4.37 -3.58
CA PHE A 36 -1.10 3.06 -4.10
C PHE A 36 -0.31 3.20 -5.40
N ASN A 37 0.83 2.52 -5.51
CA ASN A 37 1.54 2.43 -6.77
C ASN A 37 0.78 1.57 -7.79
N ALA A 38 1.16 1.66 -9.08
CA ALA A 38 0.47 0.94 -10.15
C ALA A 38 0.39 -0.57 -9.94
N PRO A 39 1.47 -1.28 -9.57
CA PRO A 39 1.38 -2.71 -9.28
C PRO A 39 0.38 -3.07 -8.18
N SER A 40 0.28 -2.24 -7.15
CA SER A 40 -0.69 -2.45 -6.05
C SER A 40 -2.12 -2.24 -6.53
N ARG A 41 -2.38 -1.20 -7.33
CA ARG A 41 -3.71 -0.94 -7.91
C ARG A 41 -4.13 -2.07 -8.86
N GLU A 42 -3.21 -2.58 -9.67
CA GLU A 42 -3.46 -3.72 -10.55
C GLU A 42 -3.82 -4.99 -9.78
N ALA A 43 -3.08 -5.29 -8.72
CA ALA A 43 -3.35 -6.43 -7.86
C ALA A 43 -4.73 -6.34 -7.19
N ILE A 44 -5.11 -5.16 -6.70
CA ILE A 44 -6.42 -4.89 -6.11
C ILE A 44 -7.53 -5.06 -7.17
N TYR A 45 -7.36 -4.47 -8.36
CA TYR A 45 -8.28 -4.60 -9.48
C TYR A 45 -8.51 -6.07 -9.85
N TYR A 46 -7.43 -6.81 -10.04
CA TYR A 46 -7.48 -8.24 -10.32
C TYR A 46 -8.27 -9.01 -9.26
N ARG A 47 -7.94 -8.79 -7.99
CA ARG A 47 -8.57 -9.50 -6.89
C ARG A 47 -10.06 -9.21 -6.77
N ILE A 48 -10.44 -7.95 -6.86
CA ILE A 48 -11.85 -7.53 -6.78
C ILE A 48 -12.66 -8.15 -7.92
N HIS A 49 -12.18 -8.07 -9.16
CA HIS A 49 -12.87 -8.61 -10.32
C HIS A 49 -12.96 -10.15 -10.25
N LYS A 50 -11.91 -10.81 -9.82
CA LYS A 50 -11.91 -12.27 -9.65
C LYS A 50 -12.92 -12.72 -8.59
N LEU A 51 -13.07 -11.99 -7.51
CA LEU A 51 -14.07 -12.27 -6.48
C LEU A 51 -15.49 -11.94 -6.95
N ALA A 52 -15.68 -10.86 -7.70
CA ALA A 52 -17.00 -10.41 -8.15
C ALA A 52 -17.55 -11.26 -9.29
N TYR A 53 -16.72 -11.64 -10.26
CA TYR A 53 -17.14 -12.36 -11.47
C TYR A 53 -16.85 -13.85 -11.45
N GLY A 54 -16.10 -14.33 -10.48
CA GLY A 54 -15.79 -15.74 -10.28
C GLY A 54 -14.55 -16.23 -11.03
N PRO A 55 -14.28 -17.56 -10.95
CA PRO A 55 -13.04 -18.13 -11.49
C PRO A 55 -12.92 -18.06 -13.02
N ASP A 56 -14.04 -17.93 -13.72
CA ASP A 56 -14.07 -17.87 -15.19
C ASP A 56 -13.72 -16.48 -15.74
N TRP A 57 -13.61 -15.48 -14.88
CA TRP A 57 -13.18 -14.16 -15.29
C TRP A 57 -11.71 -14.14 -15.69
N GLU A 58 -11.42 -13.62 -16.88
CA GLU A 58 -10.07 -13.48 -17.40
C GLU A 58 -9.60 -12.04 -17.25
N TYR A 59 -8.36 -11.90 -16.85
CA TYR A 59 -7.70 -10.61 -16.70
C TYR A 59 -7.31 -10.02 -18.07
N ASP A 60 -7.60 -8.74 -18.26
CA ASP A 60 -7.23 -7.96 -19.42
C ASP A 60 -6.48 -6.70 -18.99
N TYR A 61 -5.21 -6.60 -19.34
CA TYR A 61 -4.36 -5.48 -18.97
C TYR A 61 -4.84 -4.15 -19.57
N GLU A 62 -5.31 -4.14 -20.81
CA GLU A 62 -5.78 -2.91 -21.45
C GLU A 62 -7.00 -2.32 -20.75
N LYS A 63 -7.92 -3.16 -20.35
CA LYS A 63 -9.08 -2.75 -19.54
C LYS A 63 -8.68 -2.22 -18.17
N PHE A 64 -7.67 -2.81 -17.56
CA PHE A 64 -7.13 -2.28 -16.32
C PHE A 64 -6.55 -0.87 -16.52
N VAL A 65 -5.76 -0.66 -17.58
CA VAL A 65 -5.13 0.63 -17.86
C VAL A 65 -6.19 1.72 -18.10
N GLU A 66 -7.25 1.42 -18.84
CA GLU A 66 -8.39 2.35 -19.05
C GLU A 66 -9.09 2.69 -17.73
N TYR A 67 -9.40 1.69 -16.95
CA TYR A 67 -10.04 1.85 -15.64
C TYR A 67 -9.19 2.69 -14.68
N ASP A 68 -7.91 2.40 -14.59
CA ASP A 68 -6.97 3.12 -13.73
C ASP A 68 -6.84 4.59 -14.15
N ALA A 69 -6.73 4.87 -15.45
CA ALA A 69 -6.65 6.22 -15.99
C ALA A 69 -7.89 7.07 -15.65
N VAL A 70 -9.08 6.51 -15.79
CA VAL A 70 -10.35 7.19 -15.47
C VAL A 70 -10.44 7.50 -13.97
N ASN A 71 -10.11 6.53 -13.12
CA ASN A 71 -10.16 6.72 -11.67
C ASN A 71 -9.12 7.72 -11.16
N ARG A 72 -7.93 7.71 -11.73
CA ARG A 72 -6.89 8.69 -11.38
C ARG A 72 -7.25 10.09 -11.83
N ALA A 73 -7.84 10.25 -13.00
CA ALA A 73 -8.32 11.53 -13.47
C ALA A 73 -9.43 12.09 -12.56
N ALA A 74 -10.35 11.24 -12.12
CA ALA A 74 -11.41 11.62 -11.18
C ALA A 74 -10.84 12.03 -9.81
N ALA A 75 -9.86 11.30 -9.30
CA ALA A 75 -9.19 11.62 -8.05
C ALA A 75 -8.44 12.96 -8.13
N SER A 76 -7.75 13.22 -9.23
CA SER A 76 -7.03 14.48 -9.48
C SER A 76 -7.99 15.67 -9.63
N ALA A 77 -9.12 15.48 -10.29
CA ALA A 77 -10.14 16.51 -10.46
C ALA A 77 -10.84 16.89 -9.14
N GLY A 78 -10.92 15.96 -8.18
CA GLY A 78 -11.42 16.22 -6.83
C GLY A 78 -10.52 17.09 -5.96
N GLY A 79 -9.30 17.38 -6.43
CA GLY A 79 -8.29 18.09 -5.66
C GLY A 79 -7.74 17.27 -4.48
N PRO A 80 -6.80 17.82 -3.72
CA PRO A 80 -6.32 17.15 -2.52
C PRO A 80 -7.51 16.83 -1.64
N GLN A 81 -7.66 15.58 -1.25
CA GLN A 81 -8.73 15.16 -0.34
C GLN A 81 -8.67 16.09 0.87
N LYS A 82 -9.65 17.00 0.97
CA LYS A 82 -9.80 17.79 2.17
C LYS A 82 -9.98 16.79 3.31
N ARG A 83 -9.02 16.72 4.20
CA ARG A 83 -9.21 16.05 5.49
C ARG A 83 -10.56 16.50 6.00
N ARG A 84 -11.41 15.57 6.40
CA ARG A 84 -12.72 15.92 6.95
C ARG A 84 -12.50 17.05 7.96
N ALA A 85 -13.30 18.10 7.89
CA ALA A 85 -13.15 19.29 8.73
C ALA A 85 -13.07 18.98 10.24
N ASN A 86 -13.45 17.77 10.65
CA ASN A 86 -13.44 17.26 12.02
C ASN A 86 -12.30 16.26 12.29
N TYR A 87 -11.32 16.16 11.38
CA TYR A 87 -10.17 15.32 11.65
C TYR A 87 -9.27 16.02 12.67
N VAL A 88 -9.39 15.62 13.90
CA VAL A 88 -8.41 15.94 14.95
C VAL A 88 -7.29 14.93 14.81
N GLU A 89 -6.10 15.42 14.48
CA GLU A 89 -4.90 14.59 14.49
C GLU A 89 -4.73 14.02 15.89
N LYS A 90 -5.03 12.73 16.05
CA LYS A 90 -4.80 12.08 17.32
C LYS A 90 -3.29 12.01 17.53
N GLN A 91 -2.78 12.76 18.46
CA GLN A 91 -1.45 12.50 18.99
C GLN A 91 -1.51 11.15 19.70
N TYR A 92 -0.93 10.14 19.08
CA TYR A 92 -0.75 8.86 19.73
C TYR A 92 0.37 9.02 20.75
N GLU A 93 0.06 8.86 22.02
CA GLU A 93 1.11 8.62 23.01
C GLU A 93 1.82 7.31 22.60
N PRO A 94 3.15 7.27 22.66
CA PRO A 94 3.88 6.05 22.41
C PRO A 94 3.30 4.95 23.30
N LEU A 95 2.94 3.83 22.68
CA LEU A 95 2.51 2.65 23.43
C LEU A 95 3.63 2.27 24.41
N HIS A 96 3.25 2.01 25.64
CA HIS A 96 4.20 1.44 26.58
C HIS A 96 4.81 0.16 25.99
N PRO A 97 6.11 -0.09 26.23
CA PRO A 97 6.72 -1.34 25.82
C PRO A 97 5.85 -2.52 26.28
N PRO A 98 5.70 -3.55 25.44
CA PRO A 98 4.88 -4.70 25.83
C PRO A 98 5.39 -5.30 27.13
N VAL A 99 4.48 -5.48 28.07
CA VAL A 99 4.79 -6.15 29.34
C VAL A 99 4.84 -7.64 29.07
N VAL A 100 5.98 -8.26 29.26
CA VAL A 100 6.11 -9.71 29.14
C VAL A 100 5.47 -10.37 30.35
N VAL A 101 4.34 -11.03 30.13
CA VAL A 101 3.66 -11.83 31.15
C VAL A 101 4.20 -13.25 31.07
N GLY A 102 5.00 -13.65 32.03
CA GLY A 102 5.64 -14.97 32.06
C GLY A 102 7.11 -14.94 31.67
N LYS A 103 7.66 -16.10 31.41
CA LYS A 103 9.07 -16.24 31.01
C LYS A 103 9.26 -15.85 29.55
N THR A 104 10.27 -15.04 29.28
CA THR A 104 10.72 -14.85 27.90
C THR A 104 11.23 -16.20 27.34
N TRP A 105 11.18 -16.35 26.02
CA TRP A 105 11.67 -17.57 25.40
C TRP A 105 13.15 -17.85 25.74
N ARG A 106 13.97 -16.80 25.97
CA ARG A 106 15.36 -16.94 26.42
C ARG A 106 15.46 -17.56 27.83
N GLU A 107 14.50 -17.29 28.70
CA GLU A 107 14.41 -17.87 30.03
C GLU A 107 13.80 -19.27 30.01
N ALA A 108 12.91 -19.52 29.04
CA ALA A 108 12.26 -20.81 28.88
C ALA A 108 13.18 -21.87 28.25
N VAL A 109 14.23 -21.46 27.53
CA VAL A 109 15.18 -22.35 26.80
C VAL A 109 16.45 -22.61 27.61
N LYS A 110 16.58 -22.04 28.78
CA LYS A 110 17.71 -22.34 29.68
C LYS A 110 17.63 -23.73 30.28
#